data_9f875eefc20970ce784b8923992bb2f5
#
_entry.id   9f875eefc20970ce784b8923992bb2f5
#
_cell.length_a   1.000
_cell.length_b   1.000
_cell.length_c   1.000
_cell.angle_alpha   90.00
_cell.angle_beta   90.00
_cell.angle_gamma   90.00
#
_symmetry.space_group_name_H-M   'P 1'
#
loop_
_entity.id
_entity.type
_entity.pdbx_description
1 polymer ?
#
loop_
_entity_poly.entity_id
_entity_poly.type
_entity_poly.pdbx_seq_one_letter_code
_entity_poly.pdbx_strand_id
1 'polypeptide(L)'
;MTNRLPKNPFLISGYASKAYFCDREKETKQLHSALQNERNVVLISPRRMGKTGLISHLFASIPDNEAYCIYVDLYKTTCLREFVECLAKAIVGNCGSSSIREKIMLALQSLRFSFTSDPITGVPEI
;
A
#
# COMPACT_ATOMS: atom_id res chain seq x y z
N MET A 1 -13.24 -7.37 26.17
CA MET A 1 -11.99 -7.71 25.42
C MET A 1 -10.84 -7.50 26.37
N THR A 2 -10.19 -8.55 26.83
CA THR A 2 -9.09 -8.50 27.79
C THR A 2 -7.85 -7.95 27.09
N ASN A 3 -7.46 -6.75 27.47
CA ASN A 3 -6.25 -6.07 27.01
C ASN A 3 -5.02 -6.78 27.62
N ARG A 4 -4.68 -7.97 27.10
CA ARG A 4 -3.46 -8.65 27.52
C ARG A 4 -2.27 -7.92 26.95
N LEU A 5 -1.49 -7.29 27.82
CA LEU A 5 -0.19 -6.74 27.46
C LEU A 5 0.67 -7.82 26.80
N PRO A 6 1.39 -7.48 25.72
CA PRO A 6 2.24 -8.44 25.03
C PRO A 6 3.33 -8.97 25.95
N LYS A 7 3.59 -10.28 25.92
CA LYS A 7 4.65 -10.94 26.69
C LYS A 7 6.05 -10.41 26.34
N ASN A 8 6.26 -10.00 25.10
CA ASN A 8 7.49 -9.37 24.62
C ASN A 8 7.12 -8.14 23.79
N PRO A 9 7.35 -6.92 24.29
CA PRO A 9 7.03 -5.68 23.57
C PRO A 9 8.00 -5.39 22.41
N PHE A 10 9.14 -6.10 22.34
CA PHE A 10 10.18 -5.86 21.34
C PHE A 10 9.97 -6.76 20.12
N LEU A 11 9.34 -6.22 19.09
CA LEU A 11 9.24 -6.88 17.79
C LEU A 11 10.52 -6.66 16.99
N ILE A 12 11.09 -7.74 16.49
CA ILE A 12 12.32 -7.69 15.67
C ILE A 12 12.02 -7.14 14.27
N SER A 13 10.82 -7.38 13.73
CA SER A 13 10.40 -6.87 12.42
C SER A 13 8.89 -6.88 12.26
N GLY A 14 8.39 -5.97 11.40
CA GLY A 14 6.99 -5.93 10.99
C GLY A 14 6.05 -5.24 11.99
N TYR A 15 4.77 -5.25 11.63
CA TYR A 15 3.66 -4.80 12.46
C TYR A 15 2.86 -6.04 12.93
N ALA A 16 2.77 -6.25 14.24
CA ALA A 16 2.04 -7.42 14.77
C ALA A 16 0.60 -7.07 15.14
N SER A 17 0.38 -5.99 15.86
CA SER A 17 -0.96 -5.52 16.22
C SER A 17 -0.91 -4.13 16.88
N LYS A 18 -2.09 -3.54 17.08
CA LYS A 18 -2.26 -2.26 17.76
C LYS A 18 -1.64 -2.25 19.17
N ALA A 19 -1.67 -3.39 19.88
CA ALA A 19 -1.12 -3.51 21.24
C ALA A 19 0.42 -3.45 21.29
N TYR A 20 1.09 -3.75 20.19
CA TYR A 20 2.56 -3.68 20.05
C TYR A 20 3.05 -2.37 19.44
N PHE A 21 2.13 -1.52 18.99
CA PHE A 21 2.47 -0.24 18.39
C PHE A 21 2.42 0.83 19.46
N CYS A 22 3.55 1.40 19.80
CA CYS A 22 3.65 2.46 20.79
C CYS A 22 4.20 3.76 20.17
N ASP A 23 3.78 4.87 20.76
CA ASP A 23 4.43 6.19 20.71
C ASP A 23 4.36 6.97 19.38
N ARG A 24 3.35 6.75 18.52
CA ARG A 24 3.14 7.57 17.32
C ARG A 24 1.68 8.00 17.12
N GLU A 25 1.04 8.31 18.24
CA GLU A 25 -0.37 8.73 18.20
C GLU A 25 -0.57 10.04 17.45
N LYS A 26 0.38 10.98 17.54
CA LYS A 26 0.32 12.27 16.85
C LYS A 26 0.38 12.10 15.34
N GLU A 27 1.35 11.32 14.86
CA GLU A 27 1.53 11.02 13.44
C GLU A 27 0.33 10.24 12.90
N THR A 28 -0.18 9.27 13.64
CA THR A 28 -1.37 8.50 13.26
C THR A 28 -2.59 9.41 13.11
N LYS A 29 -2.83 10.33 14.06
CA LYS A 29 -3.92 11.32 13.99
C LYS A 29 -3.76 12.28 12.81
N GLN A 30 -2.54 12.73 12.53
CA GLN A 30 -2.26 13.60 11.39
C GLN A 30 -2.54 12.90 10.06
N LEU A 31 -2.10 11.64 9.93
CA LEU A 31 -2.35 10.84 8.74
C LEU A 31 -3.85 10.57 8.55
N HIS A 32 -4.55 10.21 9.62
CA HIS A 32 -6.00 9.99 9.58
C HIS A 32 -6.75 11.26 9.16
N SER A 33 -6.40 12.42 9.74
CA SER A 33 -6.97 13.71 9.35
C SER A 33 -6.66 14.07 7.90
N ALA A 34 -5.46 13.76 7.40
CA ALA A 34 -5.11 14.00 6.02
C ALA A 34 -5.95 13.15 5.06
N LEU A 35 -6.15 11.86 5.38
CA LEU A 35 -6.99 10.95 4.60
C LEU A 35 -8.44 11.41 4.58
N GLN A 36 -9.01 11.82 5.72
CA GLN A 36 -10.38 12.32 5.79
C GLN A 36 -10.58 13.63 4.98
N ASN A 37 -9.52 14.39 4.78
CA ASN A 37 -9.53 15.61 3.98
C ASN A 37 -9.01 15.39 2.54
N GLU A 38 -8.92 14.14 2.07
CA GLU A 38 -8.49 13.77 0.72
C GLU A 38 -7.11 14.35 0.34
N ARG A 39 -6.20 14.48 1.32
CA ARG A 39 -4.87 15.06 1.11
C ARG A 39 -3.84 13.99 0.86
N ASN A 40 -2.98 14.22 -0.12
CA ASN A 40 -1.81 13.40 -0.35
C ASN A 40 -0.77 13.65 0.74
N VAL A 41 -0.16 12.57 1.24
CA VAL A 41 0.87 12.63 2.28
C VAL A 41 2.13 11.93 1.82
N VAL A 42 3.28 12.56 2.05
CA VAL A 42 4.60 11.97 1.84
C VAL A 42 5.30 11.78 3.18
N LEU A 43 5.66 10.54 3.50
CA LEU A 43 6.40 10.21 4.72
C LEU A 43 7.90 10.12 4.41
N ILE A 44 8.66 11.07 4.95
CA ILE A 44 10.12 11.12 4.79
C ILE A 44 10.77 10.86 6.15
N SER A 45 11.58 9.81 6.25
CA SER A 45 12.40 9.54 7.43
C SER A 45 13.55 8.60 7.10
N PRO A 46 14.60 8.54 7.92
CA PRO A 46 15.68 7.58 7.76
C PRO A 46 15.17 6.13 7.69
N ARG A 47 16.02 5.24 7.19
CA ARG A 47 15.73 3.81 7.12
C ARG A 47 15.54 3.26 8.55
N ARG A 48 14.67 2.26 8.69
CA ARG A 48 14.34 1.58 9.97
C ARG A 48 13.63 2.43 11.03
N MET A 49 13.12 3.58 10.67
CA MET A 49 12.33 4.44 11.56
C MET A 49 10.83 4.05 11.65
N GLY A 50 10.47 2.84 11.25
CA GLY A 50 9.12 2.30 11.44
C GLY A 50 8.04 2.88 10.52
N LYS A 51 8.40 3.45 9.33
CA LYS A 51 7.40 3.98 8.36
C LYS A 51 6.35 2.95 7.97
N THR A 52 6.79 1.75 7.60
CA THR A 52 5.89 0.67 7.20
C THR A 52 4.99 0.24 8.35
N GLY A 53 5.53 0.18 9.58
CA GLY A 53 4.74 -0.10 10.78
C GLY A 53 3.67 0.96 11.03
N LEU A 54 3.98 2.23 10.84
CA LEU A 54 3.02 3.33 10.97
C LEU A 54 1.89 3.23 9.94
N ILE A 55 2.22 2.94 8.67
CA ILE A 55 1.22 2.74 7.62
C ILE A 55 0.33 1.52 7.93
N SER A 56 0.92 0.40 8.33
CA SER A 56 0.17 -0.80 8.70
C SER A 56 -0.75 -0.55 9.91
N HIS A 57 -0.29 0.23 10.89
CA HIS A 57 -1.08 0.64 12.04
C HIS A 57 -2.26 1.54 11.63
N LEU A 58 -2.01 2.50 10.74
CA LEU A 58 -3.05 3.35 10.18
C LEU A 58 -4.11 2.51 9.45
N PHE A 59 -3.71 1.60 8.57
CA PHE A 59 -4.62 0.70 7.85
C PHE A 59 -5.48 -0.13 8.81
N ALA A 60 -4.86 -0.69 9.85
CA ALA A 60 -5.58 -1.44 10.88
C ALA A 60 -6.52 -0.58 11.75
N SER A 61 -6.41 0.75 11.68
CA SER A 61 -7.27 1.67 12.42
C SER A 61 -8.47 2.20 11.59
N ILE A 62 -8.42 2.03 10.27
CA ILE A 62 -9.49 2.45 9.35
C ILE A 62 -10.52 1.33 9.26
N PRO A 63 -11.80 1.59 9.52
CA PRO A 63 -12.87 0.61 9.34
C PRO A 63 -13.03 0.21 7.86
N ASP A 64 -13.31 -1.08 7.61
CA ASP A 64 -13.44 -1.64 6.26
C ASP A 64 -14.54 -0.99 5.41
N ASN A 65 -15.52 -0.34 6.06
CA ASN A 65 -16.62 0.38 5.40
C ASN A 65 -16.29 1.83 5.04
N GLU A 66 -15.18 2.38 5.53
CA GLU A 66 -14.78 3.77 5.24
C GLU A 66 -13.84 3.85 4.04
N ALA A 67 -12.86 2.96 3.95
CA ALA A 67 -11.90 2.98 2.86
C ALA A 67 -11.24 1.61 2.61
N TYR A 68 -10.90 1.34 1.36
CA TYR A 68 -10.05 0.21 1.00
C TYR A 68 -8.58 0.60 1.04
N CYS A 69 -7.83 -0.02 1.93
CA CYS A 69 -6.41 0.23 2.09
C CYS A 69 -5.59 -0.76 1.25
N ILE A 70 -4.83 -0.25 0.30
CA ILE A 70 -3.99 -1.06 -0.58
C ILE A 70 -2.52 -0.67 -0.37
N TYR A 71 -1.70 -1.63 0.08
CA TYR A 71 -0.27 -1.45 0.20
C TYR A 71 0.45 -1.94 -1.06
N VAL A 72 1.26 -1.07 -1.65
CA VAL A 72 2.07 -1.40 -2.83
C VAL A 72 3.53 -1.08 -2.54
N ASP A 73 4.39 -2.09 -2.61
CA ASP A 73 5.85 -1.92 -2.48
C ASP A 73 6.48 -1.82 -3.87
N LEU A 74 6.95 -0.63 -4.20
CA LEU A 74 7.55 -0.31 -5.49
C LEU A 74 9.08 -0.36 -5.47
N TYR A 75 9.69 -0.77 -4.37
CA TYR A 75 11.15 -0.73 -4.20
C TYR A 75 11.91 -1.55 -5.24
N LYS A 76 11.32 -2.61 -5.75
CA LYS A 76 11.94 -3.52 -6.73
C LYS A 76 11.57 -3.21 -8.18
N THR A 77 10.69 -2.25 -8.42
CA THR A 77 10.25 -1.91 -9.78
C THR A 77 11.29 -1.03 -10.47
N THR A 78 11.70 -1.42 -11.67
CA THR A 78 12.72 -0.73 -12.47
C THR A 78 12.15 -0.08 -13.72
N CYS A 79 10.98 -0.50 -14.18
CA CYS A 79 10.31 0.03 -15.35
C CYS A 79 8.80 0.20 -15.12
N LEU A 80 8.16 0.97 -16.00
CA LEU A 80 6.72 1.26 -15.93
C LEU A 80 5.87 -0.02 -15.97
N ARG A 81 6.27 -1.01 -16.74
CA ARG A 81 5.56 -2.29 -16.83
C ARG A 81 5.52 -3.00 -15.48
N GLU A 82 6.66 -3.10 -14.79
CA GLU A 82 6.73 -3.73 -13.46
C GLU A 82 5.91 -2.94 -12.43
N PHE A 83 5.91 -1.60 -12.52
CA PHE A 83 5.08 -0.74 -11.69
C PHE A 83 3.60 -1.07 -11.88
N VAL A 84 3.11 -1.11 -13.13
CA VAL A 84 1.71 -1.41 -13.44
C VAL A 84 1.33 -2.82 -12.99
N GLU A 85 2.19 -3.81 -13.21
CA GLU A 85 1.95 -5.19 -12.76
C GLU A 85 1.88 -5.29 -11.23
N CYS A 86 2.75 -4.58 -10.52
CA CYS A 86 2.77 -4.56 -9.06
C CYS A 86 1.49 -3.90 -8.50
N LEU A 87 1.11 -2.75 -9.04
CA LEU A 87 -0.12 -2.05 -8.67
C LEU A 87 -1.36 -2.91 -8.92
N ALA A 88 -1.43 -3.53 -10.07
CA ALA A 88 -2.52 -4.40 -10.45
C ALA A 88 -2.68 -5.62 -9.54
N LYS A 89 -1.58 -6.29 -9.24
CA LYS A 89 -1.58 -7.43 -8.30
C LYS A 89 -2.09 -7.01 -6.93
N ALA A 90 -1.65 -5.84 -6.44
CA ALA A 90 -2.09 -5.32 -5.15
C ALA A 90 -3.60 -5.00 -5.13
N ILE A 91 -4.12 -4.37 -6.18
CA ILE A 91 -5.55 -4.05 -6.30
C ILE A 91 -6.39 -5.33 -6.40
N VAL A 92 -6.03 -6.24 -7.31
CA VAL A 92 -6.75 -7.51 -7.52
C VAL A 92 -6.73 -8.37 -6.26
N GLY A 93 -5.60 -8.39 -5.53
CA GLY A 93 -5.46 -9.16 -4.29
C GLY A 93 -6.37 -8.67 -3.17
N ASN A 94 -6.68 -7.38 -3.13
CA ASN A 94 -7.53 -6.77 -2.10
C ASN A 94 -9.00 -6.62 -2.51
N CYS A 95 -9.34 -6.75 -3.80
CA CYS A 95 -10.71 -6.70 -4.26
C CYS A 95 -11.45 -8.02 -3.99
N GLY A 96 -12.42 -8.00 -3.09
CA GLY A 96 -13.26 -9.17 -2.75
C GLY A 96 -14.26 -9.59 -3.83
N SER A 97 -14.58 -8.72 -4.81
CA SER A 97 -15.58 -9.02 -5.84
C SER A 97 -14.96 -9.53 -7.14
N SER A 98 -15.47 -10.65 -7.65
CA SER A 98 -15.04 -11.27 -8.91
C SER A 98 -15.19 -10.32 -10.11
N SER A 99 -16.28 -9.57 -10.16
CA SER A 99 -16.58 -8.63 -11.26
C SER A 99 -15.56 -7.50 -11.40
N ILE A 100 -15.05 -6.97 -10.28
CA ILE A 100 -14.01 -5.92 -10.28
C ILE A 100 -12.67 -6.52 -10.71
N ARG A 101 -12.36 -7.73 -10.26
CA ARG A 101 -11.16 -8.46 -10.69
C ARG A 101 -11.09 -8.65 -12.20
N GLU A 102 -12.20 -9.10 -12.81
CA GLU A 102 -12.28 -9.31 -14.25
C GLU A 102 -12.07 -8.00 -15.03
N LYS A 103 -12.71 -6.91 -14.62
CA LYS A 103 -12.53 -5.59 -15.24
C LYS A 103 -11.10 -5.08 -15.16
N ILE A 104 -10.44 -5.26 -14.01
CA ILE A 104 -9.05 -4.87 -13.83
C ILE A 104 -8.13 -5.75 -14.68
N MET A 105 -8.38 -7.06 -14.74
CA MET A 105 -7.59 -7.97 -15.58
C MET A 105 -7.74 -7.66 -17.07
N LEU A 106 -8.92 -7.32 -17.54
CA LEU A 106 -9.17 -6.88 -18.91
C LEU A 106 -8.46 -5.57 -19.23
N ALA A 107 -8.53 -4.59 -18.32
CA ALA A 107 -7.81 -3.32 -18.47
C ALA A 107 -6.29 -3.53 -18.52
N LEU A 108 -5.74 -4.44 -17.71
CA LEU A 108 -4.32 -4.78 -17.73
C LEU A 108 -3.89 -5.50 -19.01
N GLN A 109 -4.73 -6.38 -19.52
CA GLN A 109 -4.48 -7.03 -20.81
C GLN A 109 -4.45 -6.00 -21.96
N SER A 110 -5.33 -5.01 -21.93
CA SER A 110 -5.33 -3.92 -22.92
C SER A 110 -4.07 -3.06 -22.83
N LEU A 111 -3.57 -2.79 -21.63
CA LEU A 111 -2.31 -2.06 -21.41
C LEU A 111 -1.09 -2.84 -21.92
N ARG A 112 -1.10 -4.17 -21.87
CA ARG A 112 -0.01 -4.97 -22.44
C ARG A 112 0.16 -4.80 -23.94
N PHE A 113 -0.91 -4.50 -24.68
CA PHE A 113 -0.85 -4.24 -26.11
C PHE A 113 -0.43 -2.80 -26.46
N SER A 114 -0.55 -1.86 -25.51
CA SER A 114 -0.18 -0.45 -25.72
C SER A 114 1.32 -0.18 -25.51
N PHE A 115 2.05 -1.10 -24.90
CA PHE A 115 3.50 -0.98 -24.69
C PHE A 115 4.29 -1.73 -25.78
N THR A 116 4.08 -1.37 -27.03
CA THR A 116 5.04 -1.69 -28.09
C THR A 116 6.22 -0.75 -27.95
N SER A 117 7.38 -1.30 -27.60
CA SER A 117 8.63 -0.54 -27.68
C SER A 117 8.86 -0.12 -29.12
N ASP A 118 9.16 1.15 -29.34
CA ASP A 118 9.61 1.65 -30.63
C ASP A 118 10.83 0.82 -31.07
N PRO A 119 10.80 0.16 -32.22
CA PRO A 119 11.87 -0.73 -32.69
C PRO A 119 13.20 0.00 -32.95
N ILE A 120 13.22 1.32 -32.95
CA ILE A 120 14.41 2.12 -33.25
C ILE A 120 15.07 2.67 -31.97
N THR A 121 14.30 3.11 -30.99
CA THR A 121 14.82 3.80 -29.81
C THR A 121 14.74 2.96 -28.53
N GLY A 122 13.96 1.90 -28.49
CA GLY A 122 13.73 1.06 -27.30
C GLY A 122 12.99 1.80 -26.16
N VAL A 123 12.52 3.01 -26.40
CA VAL A 123 11.78 3.82 -25.43
C VAL A 123 10.29 3.48 -25.54
N PRO A 124 9.58 3.17 -24.44
CA PRO A 124 8.14 2.97 -24.48
C PRO A 124 7.45 4.30 -24.84
N GLU A 125 6.68 4.30 -25.93
CA GLU A 125 5.74 5.37 -26.21
C GLU A 125 4.54 5.29 -25.26
N ILE A 126 4.18 6.43 -24.68
CA ILE A 126 3.00 6.61 -23.80
C ILE A 126 1.80 6.96 -24.69
#